data_58fd7e1484767b5d81edb3a2e985c615
#
_entry.id   58fd7e1484767b5d81edb3a2e985c615
#
_cell.length_a   1.000
_cell.length_b   1.000
_cell.length_c   1.000
_cell.angle_alpha   90.00
_cell.angle_beta   90.00
_cell.angle_gamma   90.00
#
_symmetry.space_group_name_H-M   'P 1'
#
loop_
_entity.id
_entity.type
_entity.pdbx_description
1 polymer ?
#
loop_
_entity_poly.entity_id
_entity_poly.type
_entity_poly.pdbx_seq_one_letter_code
_entity_poly.pdbx_strand_id
1 'polypeptide(L)'
;MRGLYICSFDPESSTNSYFNEWAENFRLQHFEIFNSFIDSPLNLKKILNPFYYDLIIYGYSCASHLSGRSKQILKFCTKFSKATVIGFLQNEFRNPPNLIKNYELLNVNILVSQLPQETAESLYKGKIKAKIISLPHAMSSRNKIKEINHTERTIHLGNRLRNYAYYLGNISRSEVIPKFLKKIKKNKNIKVDFSLDPKKRFTSS
;
A
#
# COMPACT_ATOMS: atom_id res chain seq x y z
N MET A 1 2.91 10.38 -23.08
CA MET A 1 1.88 10.03 -22.10
C MET A 1 2.08 10.93 -20.88
N ARG A 2 1.06 11.67 -20.48
CA ARG A 2 1.08 12.54 -19.30
C ARG A 2 0.39 11.81 -18.15
N GLY A 3 1.11 11.59 -17.08
CA GLY A 3 0.62 10.82 -15.93
C GLY A 3 0.51 11.64 -14.66
N LEU A 4 -0.51 11.35 -13.85
CA LEU A 4 -0.68 11.88 -12.49
C LEU A 4 -0.73 10.71 -11.50
N TYR A 5 0.16 10.74 -10.51
CA TYR A 5 0.14 9.81 -9.38
C TYR A 5 -0.39 10.51 -8.13
N ILE A 6 -1.42 9.97 -7.55
CA ILE A 6 -2.10 10.52 -6.37
C ILE A 6 -1.84 9.59 -5.19
N CYS A 7 -1.34 10.15 -4.10
CA CYS A 7 -1.06 9.43 -2.86
C CYS A 7 -1.54 10.23 -1.63
N SER A 8 -1.52 9.60 -0.46
CA SER A 8 -1.90 10.23 0.80
C SER A 8 -1.12 9.59 1.95
N PHE A 9 0.05 10.11 2.25
CA PHE A 9 0.90 9.61 3.33
C PHE A 9 1.82 10.71 3.86
N ASP A 10 2.23 10.58 5.12
CA ASP A 10 3.24 11.43 5.73
C ASP A 10 4.64 11.01 5.26
N PRO A 11 5.37 11.84 4.49
CA PRO A 11 6.69 11.49 3.98
C PRO A 11 7.76 11.42 5.09
N GLU A 12 7.56 12.10 6.21
CA GLU A 12 8.50 12.11 7.34
C GLU A 12 8.40 10.84 8.20
N SER A 13 7.33 10.08 8.06
CA SER A 13 7.14 8.84 8.80
C SER A 13 7.98 7.70 8.25
N SER A 14 8.87 7.15 9.05
CA SER A 14 9.69 5.98 8.70
C SER A 14 8.86 4.75 8.29
N THR A 15 7.61 4.68 8.75
CA THR A 15 6.70 3.59 8.37
C THR A 15 6.14 3.73 6.96
N ASN A 16 6.36 4.86 6.32
CA ASN A 16 5.84 5.21 4.99
C ASN A 16 6.93 5.22 3.90
N SER A 17 8.16 4.76 4.21
CA SER A 17 9.26 4.70 3.24
C SER A 17 8.87 4.03 1.93
N TYR A 18 8.08 2.96 2.01
CA TYR A 18 7.53 2.26 0.86
C TYR A 18 6.67 3.17 -0.06
N PHE A 19 5.84 4.04 0.50
CA PHE A 19 5.02 4.97 -0.28
C PHE A 19 5.88 6.07 -0.93
N ASN A 20 6.91 6.55 -0.23
CA ASN A 20 7.90 7.46 -0.78
C ASN A 20 8.59 6.86 -2.01
N GLU A 21 9.02 5.62 -1.93
CA GLU A 21 9.67 4.92 -3.04
C GLU A 21 8.74 4.80 -4.26
N TRP A 22 7.46 4.50 -4.03
CA TRP A 22 6.48 4.48 -5.11
C TRP A 22 6.33 5.86 -5.77
N ALA A 23 6.18 6.92 -4.99
CA ALA A 23 6.07 8.29 -5.51
C ALA A 23 7.32 8.67 -6.30
N GLU A 24 8.53 8.36 -5.80
CA GLU A 24 9.78 8.63 -6.51
C GLU A 24 9.91 7.84 -7.82
N ASN A 25 9.50 6.57 -7.84
CA ASN A 25 9.50 5.80 -9.07
C ASN A 25 8.57 6.39 -10.12
N PHE A 26 7.38 6.86 -9.75
CA PHE A 26 6.50 7.56 -10.68
C PHE A 26 7.08 8.90 -11.12
N ARG A 27 7.73 9.67 -10.24
CA ARG A 27 8.40 10.92 -10.61
C ARG A 27 9.51 10.69 -11.64
N LEU A 28 10.29 9.61 -11.51
CA LEU A 28 11.30 9.21 -12.50
C LEU A 28 10.71 8.85 -13.86
N GLN A 29 9.44 8.44 -13.90
CA GLN A 29 8.70 8.19 -15.14
C GLN A 29 7.94 9.43 -15.61
N HIS A 30 8.31 10.62 -15.12
CA HIS A 30 7.74 11.91 -15.48
C HIS A 30 6.24 12.08 -15.15
N PHE A 31 5.76 11.36 -14.10
CA PHE A 31 4.44 11.62 -13.55
C PHE A 31 4.46 12.85 -12.65
N GLU A 32 3.42 13.65 -12.73
CA GLU A 32 3.14 14.64 -11.69
C GLU A 32 2.66 13.91 -10.43
N ILE A 33 3.13 14.36 -9.26
CA ILE A 33 2.82 13.73 -7.98
C ILE A 33 1.94 14.68 -7.16
N PHE A 34 0.82 14.16 -6.67
CA PHE A 34 -0.02 14.84 -5.70
C PHE A 34 -0.13 13.98 -4.42
N ASN A 35 0.41 14.49 -3.32
CA ASN A 35 0.27 13.86 -2.00
C ASN A 35 -0.74 14.64 -1.16
N SER A 36 -1.96 14.11 -1.01
CA SER A 36 -3.04 14.78 -0.30
C SER A 36 -2.79 14.98 1.21
N PHE A 37 -1.73 14.42 1.76
CA PHE A 37 -1.31 14.65 3.15
C PHE A 37 -0.60 16.00 3.31
N ILE A 38 0.23 16.38 2.35
CA ILE A 38 1.03 17.61 2.39
C ILE A 38 0.49 18.68 1.44
N ASP A 39 -0.12 18.29 0.33
CA ASP A 39 -0.60 19.21 -0.69
C ASP A 39 -2.01 19.72 -0.36
N SER A 40 -2.19 21.03 -0.52
CA SER A 40 -3.51 21.64 -0.38
C SER A 40 -4.50 21.12 -1.44
N PRO A 41 -5.78 20.91 -1.11
CA PRO A 41 -6.82 20.63 -2.11
C PRO A 41 -6.90 21.68 -3.23
N LEU A 42 -6.45 22.92 -2.98
CA LEU A 42 -6.37 23.98 -3.99
C LEU A 42 -5.28 23.70 -5.03
N ASN A 43 -4.16 23.09 -4.62
CA ASN A 43 -3.12 22.66 -5.54
C ASN A 43 -3.63 21.57 -6.48
N LEU A 44 -4.41 20.62 -5.95
CA LEU A 44 -5.07 19.62 -6.78
C LEU A 44 -5.96 20.25 -7.87
N LYS A 45 -6.71 21.31 -7.52
CA LYS A 45 -7.54 22.03 -8.51
C LYS A 45 -6.71 22.71 -9.62
N LYS A 46 -5.50 23.17 -9.31
CA LYS A 46 -4.58 23.76 -10.30
C LYS A 46 -3.96 22.70 -11.22
N ILE A 47 -3.63 21.54 -10.65
CA ILE A 47 -3.04 20.42 -11.37
C ILE A 47 -4.08 19.75 -12.28
N LEU A 48 -5.31 19.60 -11.80
CA LEU A 48 -6.37 18.85 -12.47
C LEU A 48 -7.09 19.68 -13.56
N ASN A 49 -6.44 19.76 -14.71
CA ASN A 49 -7.17 19.92 -15.96
C ASN A 49 -7.65 18.52 -16.40
N PRO A 50 -8.98 18.23 -16.46
CA PRO A 50 -9.49 16.91 -16.81
C PRO A 50 -9.11 16.43 -18.21
N PHE A 51 -8.64 17.33 -19.07
CA PHE A 51 -8.20 17.02 -20.44
C PHE A 51 -6.68 16.91 -20.59
N TYR A 52 -5.94 17.11 -19.51
CA TYR A 52 -4.49 17.16 -19.56
C TYR A 52 -3.81 15.80 -19.42
N TYR A 53 -4.35 14.91 -18.59
CA TYR A 53 -3.73 13.62 -18.32
C TYR A 53 -4.27 12.50 -19.20
N ASP A 54 -3.36 11.62 -19.61
CA ASP A 54 -3.69 10.37 -20.30
C ASP A 54 -3.89 9.23 -19.30
N LEU A 55 -3.23 9.31 -18.12
CA LEU A 55 -3.24 8.31 -17.07
C LEU A 55 -3.29 8.95 -15.68
N ILE A 56 -4.22 8.50 -14.84
CA ILE A 56 -4.33 8.89 -13.44
C ILE A 56 -4.21 7.64 -12.58
N ILE A 57 -3.30 7.64 -11.62
CA ILE A 57 -3.05 6.51 -10.74
C ILE A 57 -3.34 6.90 -9.29
N TYR A 58 -4.25 6.19 -8.65
CA TYR A 58 -4.47 6.25 -7.20
C TYR A 58 -3.60 5.21 -6.52
N GLY A 59 -2.58 5.67 -5.79
CA GLY A 59 -1.69 4.81 -5.02
C GLY A 59 -2.39 4.12 -3.85
N TYR A 60 -1.74 3.15 -3.27
CA TYR A 60 -2.26 2.33 -2.17
C TYR A 60 -2.78 3.12 -0.96
N SER A 61 -2.18 4.28 -0.68
CA SER A 61 -2.58 5.11 0.46
C SER A 61 -3.87 5.89 0.24
N CYS A 62 -4.33 6.05 -1.01
CA CYS A 62 -5.47 6.89 -1.35
C CYS A 62 -6.81 6.36 -0.84
N ALA A 63 -7.03 5.05 -0.94
CA ALA A 63 -8.34 4.46 -0.68
C ALA A 63 -8.88 4.74 0.73
N SER A 64 -7.97 4.82 1.72
CA SER A 64 -8.29 4.99 3.13
C SER A 64 -8.06 6.39 3.68
N HIS A 65 -7.26 7.22 3.00
CA HIS A 65 -6.76 8.48 3.58
C HIS A 65 -7.11 9.75 2.80
N LEU A 66 -7.71 9.64 1.61
CA LEU A 66 -8.17 10.84 0.89
C LEU A 66 -9.20 11.62 1.71
N SER A 67 -8.92 12.90 1.94
CA SER A 67 -9.85 13.81 2.59
C SER A 67 -11.15 13.96 1.78
N GLY A 68 -12.26 14.28 2.46
CA GLY A 68 -13.55 14.46 1.82
C GLY A 68 -13.53 15.51 0.69
N ARG A 69 -12.79 16.63 0.89
CA ARG A 69 -12.64 17.70 -0.11
C ARG A 69 -11.81 17.26 -1.31
N SER A 70 -10.65 16.65 -1.11
CA SER A 70 -9.83 16.11 -2.18
C SER A 70 -10.58 15.06 -2.99
N LYS A 71 -11.34 14.19 -2.32
CA LYS A 71 -12.17 13.18 -2.95
C LYS A 71 -13.26 13.76 -3.85
N GLN A 72 -13.91 14.86 -3.43
CA GLN A 72 -14.93 15.52 -4.24
C GLN A 72 -14.33 16.17 -5.50
N ILE A 73 -13.17 16.82 -5.37
CA ILE A 73 -12.45 17.41 -6.49
C ILE A 73 -12.04 16.32 -7.48
N LEU A 74 -11.45 15.23 -7.00
CA LEU A 74 -11.02 14.10 -7.83
C LEU A 74 -12.20 13.45 -8.55
N LYS A 75 -13.30 13.23 -7.85
CA LYS A 75 -14.55 12.71 -8.45
C LYS A 75 -15.02 13.59 -9.61
N PHE A 76 -15.03 14.90 -9.41
CA PHE A 76 -15.42 15.84 -10.46
C PHE A 76 -14.48 15.76 -11.67
N CYS A 77 -13.18 15.79 -11.43
CA CYS A 77 -12.18 15.78 -12.49
C CYS A 77 -12.15 14.46 -13.27
N THR A 78 -12.21 13.32 -12.58
CA THR A 78 -12.21 12.02 -13.24
C THR A 78 -13.51 11.72 -14.01
N LYS A 79 -14.63 12.31 -13.60
CA LYS A 79 -15.90 12.18 -14.33
C LYS A 79 -15.83 12.75 -15.74
N PHE A 80 -15.07 13.80 -15.95
CA PHE A 80 -14.95 14.49 -17.24
C PHE A 80 -13.63 14.18 -17.95
N SER A 81 -12.71 13.47 -17.33
CA SER A 81 -11.43 13.08 -17.91
C SER A 81 -11.60 11.93 -18.90
N LYS A 82 -10.81 11.99 -19.99
CA LYS A 82 -10.60 10.85 -20.89
C LYS A 82 -9.44 9.94 -20.45
N ALA A 83 -8.77 10.29 -19.35
CA ALA A 83 -7.66 9.52 -18.83
C ALA A 83 -8.10 8.10 -18.41
N THR A 84 -7.21 7.13 -18.58
CA THR A 84 -7.36 5.84 -17.92
C THR A 84 -7.07 6.02 -16.44
N VAL A 85 -7.98 5.60 -15.58
CA VAL A 85 -7.88 5.72 -14.13
C VAL A 85 -7.58 4.35 -13.51
N ILE A 86 -6.45 4.24 -12.82
CA ILE A 86 -6.00 3.02 -12.14
C ILE A 86 -6.05 3.23 -10.63
N GLY A 87 -6.62 2.30 -9.90
CA GLY A 87 -6.62 2.30 -8.44
C GLY A 87 -5.90 1.08 -7.87
N PHE A 88 -4.93 1.31 -6.97
CA PHE A 88 -4.21 0.24 -6.28
C PHE A 88 -4.82 -0.02 -4.91
N LEU A 89 -5.12 -1.29 -4.62
CA LEU A 89 -5.63 -1.74 -3.33
C LEU A 89 -4.48 -2.15 -2.40
N GLN A 90 -4.66 -1.83 -1.11
CA GLN A 90 -3.82 -2.34 -0.03
C GLN A 90 -4.68 -2.64 1.19
N ASN A 91 -4.27 -3.65 1.97
CA ASN A 91 -5.01 -4.05 3.15
C ASN A 91 -6.48 -4.36 2.86
N GLU A 92 -6.73 -5.14 1.82
CA GLU A 92 -8.05 -5.42 1.23
C GLU A 92 -9.04 -6.05 2.23
N PHE A 93 -8.54 -6.57 3.35
CA PHE A 93 -9.35 -7.06 4.47
C PHE A 93 -9.98 -5.94 5.32
N ARG A 94 -9.55 -4.67 5.13
CA ARG A 94 -10.08 -3.53 5.89
C ARG A 94 -11.23 -2.88 5.13
N ASN A 95 -12.46 -3.09 5.64
CA ASN A 95 -13.67 -2.43 5.15
C ASN A 95 -13.86 -2.45 3.61
N PRO A 96 -13.89 -3.64 2.98
CA PRO A 96 -14.02 -3.77 1.53
C PRO A 96 -15.17 -2.97 0.91
N PRO A 97 -16.38 -2.86 1.52
CA PRO A 97 -17.48 -2.08 0.96
C PRO A 97 -17.12 -0.60 0.76
N ASN A 98 -16.42 0.02 1.72
CA ASN A 98 -16.01 1.41 1.60
C ASN A 98 -14.90 1.60 0.56
N LEU A 99 -13.98 0.63 0.43
CA LEU A 99 -12.97 0.65 -0.61
C LEU A 99 -13.61 0.65 -1.99
N ILE A 100 -14.53 -0.28 -2.24
CA ILE A 100 -15.28 -0.38 -3.50
C ILE A 100 -16.00 0.93 -3.80
N LYS A 101 -16.81 1.42 -2.85
CA LYS A 101 -17.55 2.69 -2.99
C LYS A 101 -16.63 3.87 -3.32
N ASN A 102 -15.45 3.95 -2.69
CA ASN A 102 -14.50 5.01 -2.95
C ASN A 102 -13.96 4.94 -4.38
N TYR A 103 -13.59 3.77 -4.85
CA TYR A 103 -13.04 3.62 -6.21
C TYR A 103 -14.10 3.79 -7.30
N GLU A 104 -15.36 3.41 -7.05
CA GLU A 104 -16.45 3.74 -7.94
C GLU A 104 -16.69 5.26 -8.04
N LEU A 105 -16.65 5.96 -6.90
CA LEU A 105 -16.77 7.42 -6.87
C LEU A 105 -15.65 8.13 -7.65
N LEU A 106 -14.47 7.52 -7.74
CA LEU A 106 -13.31 8.02 -8.44
C LEU A 106 -13.25 7.55 -9.91
N ASN A 107 -14.29 6.89 -10.41
CA ASN A 107 -14.38 6.36 -11.78
C ASN A 107 -13.16 5.52 -12.19
N VAL A 108 -12.72 4.63 -11.34
CA VAL A 108 -11.57 3.75 -11.63
C VAL A 108 -11.93 2.80 -12.77
N ASN A 109 -11.10 2.75 -13.80
CA ASN A 109 -11.25 1.84 -14.95
C ASN A 109 -10.57 0.50 -14.69
N ILE A 110 -9.43 0.53 -13.96
CA ILE A 110 -8.63 -0.65 -13.63
C ILE A 110 -8.39 -0.66 -12.12
N LEU A 111 -8.81 -1.73 -11.46
CA LEU A 111 -8.56 -1.97 -10.04
C LEU A 111 -7.45 -3.01 -9.90
N VAL A 112 -6.36 -2.61 -9.27
CA VAL A 112 -5.21 -3.48 -9.03
C VAL A 112 -5.27 -4.04 -7.62
N SER A 113 -5.42 -5.34 -7.50
CA SER A 113 -5.47 -6.11 -6.26
C SER A 113 -4.14 -6.84 -6.03
N GLN A 114 -3.79 -7.05 -4.78
CA GLN A 114 -2.63 -7.85 -4.37
C GLN A 114 -2.96 -9.35 -4.21
N LEU A 115 -4.25 -9.66 -4.24
CA LEU A 115 -4.73 -11.03 -4.13
C LEU A 115 -4.55 -11.77 -5.45
N PRO A 116 -4.47 -13.10 -5.44
CA PRO A 116 -4.54 -13.91 -6.66
C PRO A 116 -5.75 -13.54 -7.51
N GLN A 117 -5.63 -13.60 -8.84
CA GLN A 117 -6.65 -13.12 -9.78
C GLN A 117 -8.05 -13.67 -9.48
N GLU A 118 -8.16 -14.98 -9.28
CA GLU A 118 -9.44 -15.63 -8.97
C GLU A 118 -10.07 -15.12 -7.68
N THR A 119 -9.25 -14.90 -6.64
CA THR A 119 -9.70 -14.37 -5.35
C THR A 119 -10.15 -12.92 -5.49
N ALA A 120 -9.37 -12.10 -6.21
CA ALA A 120 -9.72 -10.70 -6.46
C ALA A 120 -11.02 -10.59 -7.26
N GLU A 121 -11.19 -11.40 -8.30
CA GLU A 121 -12.43 -11.45 -9.07
C GLU A 121 -13.62 -11.88 -8.21
N SER A 122 -13.48 -12.92 -7.40
CA SER A 122 -14.53 -13.36 -6.47
C SER A 122 -14.98 -12.25 -5.52
N LEU A 123 -14.05 -11.41 -5.06
CA LEU A 123 -14.35 -10.33 -4.13
C LEU A 123 -14.98 -9.10 -4.78
N TYR A 124 -14.53 -8.74 -5.99
CA TYR A 124 -14.82 -7.43 -6.59
C TYR A 124 -15.70 -7.49 -7.84
N LYS A 125 -15.71 -8.59 -8.61
CA LYS A 125 -16.52 -8.74 -9.82
C LYS A 125 -18.01 -8.57 -9.52
N GLY A 126 -18.67 -7.74 -10.30
CA GLY A 126 -20.08 -7.39 -10.10
C GLY A 126 -20.33 -6.34 -9.01
N LYS A 127 -19.32 -5.99 -8.20
CA LYS A 127 -19.40 -4.94 -7.18
C LYS A 127 -18.74 -3.63 -7.61
N ILE A 128 -17.84 -3.68 -8.59
CA ILE A 128 -17.20 -2.52 -9.20
C ILE A 128 -17.19 -2.71 -10.73
N LYS A 129 -17.33 -1.60 -11.46
CA LYS A 129 -17.30 -1.61 -12.93
C LYS A 129 -15.89 -1.72 -13.51
N ALA A 130 -14.86 -1.50 -12.69
CA ALA A 130 -13.47 -1.55 -13.10
C ALA A 130 -13.04 -2.96 -13.55
N LYS A 131 -12.12 -3.04 -14.50
CA LYS A 131 -11.39 -4.27 -14.79
C LYS A 131 -10.48 -4.62 -13.61
N ILE A 132 -10.55 -5.85 -13.13
CA ILE A 132 -9.75 -6.33 -12.01
C ILE A 132 -8.47 -6.96 -12.53
N ILE A 133 -7.32 -6.54 -11.97
CA ILE A 133 -5.99 -7.07 -12.31
C ILE A 133 -5.28 -7.43 -11.01
N SER A 134 -4.68 -8.62 -10.97
CA SER A 134 -3.83 -9.04 -9.87
C SER A 134 -2.38 -8.67 -10.14
N LEU A 135 -1.78 -7.88 -9.24
CA LEU A 135 -0.35 -7.60 -9.24
C LEU A 135 0.18 -7.77 -7.81
N PRO A 136 1.20 -8.61 -7.62
CA PRO A 136 1.82 -8.75 -6.30
C PRO A 136 2.52 -7.45 -5.89
N HIS A 137 2.77 -7.30 -4.61
CA HIS A 137 3.64 -6.23 -4.11
C HIS A 137 5.03 -6.32 -4.78
N ALA A 138 5.47 -5.22 -5.35
CA ALA A 138 6.84 -5.10 -5.84
C ALA A 138 7.76 -4.69 -4.68
N MET A 139 8.94 -5.30 -4.61
CA MET A 139 10.03 -4.78 -3.77
C MET A 139 10.74 -3.65 -4.50
N SER A 140 11.16 -2.63 -3.74
CA SER A 140 12.00 -1.58 -4.31
C SER A 140 13.36 -2.13 -4.70
N SER A 141 13.79 -1.84 -5.93
CA SER A 141 15.14 -2.15 -6.40
C SER A 141 16.22 -1.27 -5.76
N ARG A 142 15.81 -0.17 -5.09
CA ARG A 142 16.72 0.79 -4.46
C ARG A 142 17.27 0.32 -3.12
N ASN A 143 16.53 -0.52 -2.41
CA ASN A 143 17.00 -1.14 -1.18
C ASN A 143 17.98 -2.24 -1.55
N LYS A 144 19.23 -1.85 -1.83
CA LYS A 144 20.34 -2.79 -1.87
C LYS A 144 20.48 -3.35 -0.46
N ILE A 145 19.86 -4.51 -0.22
CA ILE A 145 20.08 -5.28 0.99
C ILE A 145 21.56 -5.58 1.00
N LYS A 146 22.31 -5.01 1.94
CA LYS A 146 23.71 -5.34 2.14
C LYS A 146 23.76 -6.81 2.50
N GLU A 147 24.31 -7.65 1.63
CA GLU A 147 24.53 -9.05 1.94
C GLU A 147 25.50 -9.14 3.12
N ILE A 148 24.97 -9.56 4.25
CA ILE A 148 25.77 -9.90 5.43
C ILE A 148 25.96 -11.41 5.41
N ASN A 149 27.20 -11.86 5.46
CA ASN A 149 27.51 -13.27 5.54
C ASN A 149 26.77 -13.91 6.73
N HIS A 150 26.22 -15.10 6.54
CA HIS A 150 25.47 -15.80 7.57
C HIS A 150 26.25 -15.99 8.88
N THR A 151 27.58 -16.15 8.79
CA THR A 151 28.49 -16.29 9.95
C THR A 151 28.63 -15.00 10.76
N GLU A 152 28.36 -13.84 10.15
CA GLU A 152 28.48 -12.52 10.79
C GLU A 152 27.17 -12.06 11.43
N ARG A 153 26.08 -12.79 11.26
CA ARG A 153 24.79 -12.45 11.81
C ARG A 153 24.75 -12.72 13.31
N THR A 154 24.53 -11.67 14.08
CA THR A 154 24.39 -11.77 15.55
C THR A 154 23.02 -12.30 15.97
N ILE A 155 22.02 -12.21 15.12
CA ILE A 155 20.64 -12.69 15.34
C ILE A 155 20.34 -13.73 14.27
N HIS A 156 20.01 -14.96 14.68
CA HIS A 156 19.65 -16.04 13.76
C HIS A 156 18.20 -15.94 13.31
N LEU A 157 17.32 -15.46 14.21
CA LEU A 157 15.91 -15.28 13.92
C LEU A 157 15.39 -13.99 14.53
N GLY A 158 14.98 -13.06 13.70
CA GLY A 158 14.36 -11.79 14.10
C GLY A 158 12.88 -11.73 13.72
N ASN A 159 12.06 -11.16 14.60
CA ASN A 159 10.64 -10.93 14.31
C ASN A 159 10.12 -9.68 15.00
N ARG A 160 9.42 -8.82 14.23
CA ARG A 160 8.76 -7.60 14.69
C ARG A 160 7.34 -7.56 14.13
N LEU A 161 6.45 -8.41 14.64
CA LEU A 161 5.09 -8.52 14.16
C LEU A 161 4.11 -7.76 15.04
N ARG A 162 3.07 -7.22 14.40
CA ARG A 162 1.84 -6.80 15.09
C ARG A 162 0.92 -7.99 15.31
N ASN A 163 0.17 -7.95 16.41
CA ASN A 163 -1.00 -8.80 16.53
C ASN A 163 -2.01 -8.43 15.44
N TYR A 164 -2.53 -9.44 14.76
CA TYR A 164 -3.65 -9.26 13.85
C TYR A 164 -4.96 -9.17 14.61
N ALA A 165 -5.95 -8.57 13.97
CA ALA A 165 -7.30 -8.56 14.44
C ALA A 165 -7.83 -10.01 14.56
N TYR A 166 -8.60 -10.30 15.61
CA TYR A 166 -9.14 -11.63 15.96
C TYR A 166 -9.94 -12.29 14.82
N TYR A 167 -10.58 -11.49 13.95
CA TYR A 167 -11.39 -11.99 12.84
C TYR A 167 -10.57 -12.63 11.70
N LEU A 168 -9.25 -12.56 11.74
CA LEU A 168 -8.36 -13.24 10.79
C LEU A 168 -8.08 -14.70 11.20
N GLY A 169 -8.76 -15.19 12.23
CA GLY A 169 -8.74 -16.58 12.67
C GLY A 169 -7.58 -16.95 13.59
N ASN A 170 -7.70 -18.15 14.17
CA ASN A 170 -6.79 -18.65 15.21
C ASN A 170 -5.41 -19.07 14.69
N ILE A 171 -5.21 -19.12 13.36
CA ILE A 171 -3.90 -19.35 12.73
C ILE A 171 -3.15 -18.01 12.59
N SER A 172 -3.52 -17.05 13.42
CA SER A 172 -2.89 -15.75 13.44
C SER A 172 -1.43 -15.84 13.86
N ARG A 173 -0.62 -14.91 13.41
CA ARG A 173 0.80 -14.77 13.80
C ARG A 173 0.99 -14.75 15.32
N SER A 174 -0.04 -14.32 16.06
CA SER A 174 -0.06 -14.32 17.53
C SER A 174 -0.02 -15.72 18.15
N GLU A 175 -0.49 -16.76 17.48
CA GLU A 175 -0.44 -18.14 17.98
C GLU A 175 0.75 -18.95 17.45
N VAL A 176 1.03 -18.80 16.15
CA VAL A 176 2.10 -19.57 15.50
C VAL A 176 3.46 -19.24 16.11
N ILE A 177 3.71 -17.97 16.40
CA ILE A 177 5.01 -17.53 16.86
C ILE A 177 5.33 -17.96 18.30
N PRO A 178 4.44 -17.84 19.29
CA PRO A 178 4.70 -18.39 20.61
C PRO A 178 4.96 -19.91 20.61
N LYS A 179 4.21 -20.66 19.77
CA LYS A 179 4.41 -22.11 19.61
C LYS A 179 5.79 -22.41 19.01
N PHE A 180 6.19 -21.64 18.00
CA PHE A 180 7.50 -21.75 17.36
C PHE A 180 8.64 -21.40 18.32
N LEU A 181 8.53 -20.28 19.06
CA LEU A 181 9.51 -19.86 20.05
C LEU A 181 9.68 -20.89 21.17
N LYS A 182 8.59 -21.53 21.62
CA LYS A 182 8.65 -22.61 22.61
C LYS A 182 9.48 -23.80 22.11
N LYS A 183 9.42 -24.11 20.82
CA LYS A 183 10.24 -25.17 20.21
C LYS A 183 11.70 -24.76 20.10
N ILE A 184 11.98 -23.53 19.70
CA ILE A 184 13.34 -23.03 19.48
C ILE A 184 14.10 -22.78 20.79
N LYS A 185 13.41 -22.35 21.87
CA LYS A 185 14.04 -22.13 23.18
C LYS A 185 14.82 -23.32 23.72
N LYS A 186 14.54 -24.53 23.23
CA LYS A 186 15.30 -25.75 23.55
C LYS A 186 16.70 -25.78 22.91
N ASN A 187 16.93 -24.97 21.87
CA ASN A 187 18.22 -24.91 21.18
C ASN A 187 18.98 -23.64 21.58
N LYS A 188 19.95 -23.78 22.50
CA LYS A 188 20.75 -22.67 23.06
C LYS A 188 21.62 -21.96 22.01
N ASN A 189 21.84 -22.57 20.86
CA ASN A 189 22.69 -22.03 19.80
C ASN A 189 21.92 -21.06 18.88
N ILE A 190 20.60 -20.94 19.02
CA ILE A 190 19.78 -20.04 18.20
C ILE A 190 19.52 -18.75 18.97
N LYS A 191 20.13 -17.64 18.54
CA LYS A 191 19.84 -16.31 19.05
C LYS A 191 18.58 -15.78 18.36
N VAL A 192 17.56 -15.47 19.18
CA VAL A 192 16.26 -14.98 18.72
C VAL A 192 16.05 -13.56 19.22
N ASP A 193 15.71 -12.65 18.33
CA ASP A 193 15.22 -11.31 18.63
C ASP A 193 13.76 -11.19 18.20
N PHE A 194 12.86 -11.21 19.18
CA PHE A 194 11.43 -11.23 18.96
C PHE A 194 10.73 -10.16 19.79
N SER A 195 9.87 -9.38 19.14
CA SER A 195 8.99 -8.44 19.83
C SER A 195 7.65 -8.31 19.14
N LEU A 196 6.57 -8.32 19.92
CA LEU A 196 5.22 -7.94 19.50
C LEU A 196 4.94 -6.45 19.77
N ASP A 197 5.87 -5.75 20.42
CA ASP A 197 5.74 -4.33 20.72
C ASP A 197 5.84 -3.52 19.41
N PRO A 198 4.80 -2.77 19.03
CA PRO A 198 4.83 -1.95 17.82
C PRO A 198 5.89 -0.82 17.87
N LYS A 199 6.37 -0.44 19.07
CA LYS A 199 7.43 0.55 19.23
C LYS A 199 8.84 -0.01 18.98
N LYS A 200 9.01 -1.33 19.06
CA LYS A 200 10.28 -2.02 18.79
C LYS A 200 10.37 -2.54 17.35
N ARG A 201 10.01 -1.71 16.38
CA ARG A 201 10.20 -2.05 14.97
C ARG A 201 11.67 -1.92 14.58
N PHE A 202 12.09 -2.72 13.62
CA PHE A 202 13.35 -2.46 12.96
C PHE A 202 13.22 -1.10 12.26
N THR A 203 14.03 -0.14 12.66
CA THR A 203 14.23 1.09 11.91
C THR A 203 15.15 0.74 10.75
N SER A 204 14.76 1.11 9.54
CA SER A 204 15.69 1.12 8.41
C SER A 204 16.75 2.16 8.72
N SER A 205 17.91 1.72 9.20
CA SER A 205 19.14 2.53 9.25
C SER A 205 19.80 2.51 7.89
#